data_646cdc0e746bcb27d5af93a8c7141986
#
_entry.id   646cdc0e746bcb27d5af93a8c7141986
#
_cell.length_a   1.000
_cell.length_b   1.000
_cell.length_c   1.000
_cell.angle_alpha   90.00
_cell.angle_beta   90.00
_cell.angle_gamma   90.00
#
_symmetry.space_group_name_H-M   'P 1'
#
loop_
_entity.id
_entity.type
_entity.pdbx_description
1 polymer ?
#
loop_
_entity_poly.entity_id
_entity_poly.type
_entity_poly.pdbx_seq_one_letter_code
_entity_poly.pdbx_strand_id
1 'polypeptide(L)'
;MGKTYSFARELGGVLMEEARTVIDILIPKTCIVCGETLTSRERHLCINCQADLPLTFFWERKKNPMADKVNAFVQKRIEAEVNAGENITPDKTSMAQAMPRIHYSYAAALFFYHGENRYKKIPQRLKYLADIDEGTFYARMLGEFMNDSEHFSDIDFIIPVPLHWARQWKRGYNQAEVIANALAEKLGVRVRSDILLRRKSTKTQTKLGVEAKKANVNQAFTLAPHIPVPSARHVLLVDDVFTTGATMAACLSVLQPFFGPEVRISCATLGFVNNG
;
A
#
# COMPACT_ATOMS: atom_id res chain seq x y z
N MET A 1 -34.35 -33.81 -16.02
CA MET A 1 -33.24 -33.10 -16.69
C MET A 1 -32.17 -32.56 -15.74
N GLY A 2 -32.31 -32.57 -14.42
CA GLY A 2 -31.33 -32.02 -13.49
C GLY A 2 -30.14 -32.90 -13.07
N LYS A 3 -30.19 -34.20 -13.23
CA LYS A 3 -29.12 -35.14 -12.80
C LYS A 3 -27.93 -35.26 -13.75
N THR A 4 -28.12 -35.00 -15.05
CA THR A 4 -27.06 -35.06 -16.07
C THR A 4 -26.11 -33.86 -16.02
N TYR A 5 -26.57 -32.68 -15.61
CA TYR A 5 -25.73 -31.47 -15.45
C TYR A 5 -24.82 -31.50 -14.22
N SER A 6 -25.25 -32.18 -13.14
CA SER A 6 -24.45 -32.37 -11.93
C SER A 6 -23.25 -33.29 -12.19
N PHE A 7 -23.49 -34.42 -12.89
CA PHE A 7 -22.46 -35.42 -13.19
C PHE A 7 -21.37 -34.90 -14.16
N ALA A 8 -21.74 -34.10 -15.16
CA ALA A 8 -20.79 -33.49 -16.08
C ALA A 8 -19.89 -32.43 -15.38
N ARG A 9 -20.42 -31.76 -14.36
CA ARG A 9 -19.69 -30.77 -13.56
C ARG A 9 -18.71 -31.42 -12.57
N GLU A 10 -19.09 -32.55 -11.98
CA GLU A 10 -18.22 -33.38 -11.13
C GLU A 10 -17.09 -34.05 -11.94
N LEU A 11 -17.40 -34.63 -13.10
CA LEU A 11 -16.38 -35.20 -13.99
C LEU A 11 -15.41 -34.15 -14.52
N GLY A 12 -15.89 -32.97 -14.88
CA GLY A 12 -15.05 -31.83 -15.27
C GLY A 12 -14.13 -31.35 -14.12
N GLY A 13 -14.59 -31.37 -12.87
CA GLY A 13 -13.82 -31.08 -11.68
C GLY A 13 -12.69 -32.05 -11.43
N VAL A 14 -12.98 -33.35 -11.50
CA VAL A 14 -11.99 -34.44 -11.30
C VAL A 14 -10.93 -34.44 -12.41
N LEU A 15 -11.32 -34.30 -13.68
CA LEU A 15 -10.36 -34.19 -14.78
C LEU A 15 -9.47 -32.97 -14.72
N MET A 16 -9.99 -31.83 -14.22
CA MET A 16 -9.17 -30.63 -14.00
C MET A 16 -8.22 -30.81 -12.82
N GLU A 17 -8.60 -31.53 -11.79
CA GLU A 17 -7.76 -31.79 -10.61
C GLU A 17 -6.65 -32.77 -10.93
N GLU A 18 -6.94 -33.83 -11.70
CA GLU A 18 -5.93 -34.77 -12.24
C GLU A 18 -4.96 -34.07 -13.20
N ALA A 19 -5.46 -33.24 -14.11
CA ALA A 19 -4.61 -32.46 -15.02
C ALA A 19 -3.72 -31.46 -14.25
N ARG A 20 -4.22 -30.82 -13.19
CA ARG A 20 -3.41 -29.99 -12.30
C ARG A 20 -2.32 -30.78 -11.59
N THR A 21 -2.64 -31.97 -11.10
CA THR A 21 -1.67 -32.84 -10.42
C THR A 21 -0.52 -33.23 -11.35
N VAL A 22 -0.84 -33.58 -12.61
CA VAL A 22 0.17 -33.90 -13.64
C VAL A 22 1.02 -32.67 -14.00
N ILE A 23 0.40 -31.51 -14.12
CA ILE A 23 1.11 -30.23 -14.38
C ILE A 23 2.01 -29.85 -13.18
N ASP A 24 1.53 -29.99 -11.94
CA ASP A 24 2.30 -29.70 -10.73
C ASP A 24 3.50 -30.67 -10.56
N ILE A 25 3.42 -31.89 -11.11
CA ILE A 25 4.56 -32.84 -11.16
C ILE A 25 5.58 -32.43 -12.23
N LEU A 26 5.11 -31.97 -13.39
CA LEU A 26 5.98 -31.58 -14.52
C LEU A 26 6.60 -30.18 -14.34
N ILE A 27 5.88 -29.28 -13.66
CA ILE A 27 6.30 -27.91 -13.38
C ILE A 27 6.05 -27.64 -11.91
N PRO A 28 6.93 -28.11 -11.02
CA PRO A 28 6.74 -27.95 -9.58
C PRO A 28 6.74 -26.47 -9.19
N LYS A 29 5.77 -26.09 -8.36
CA LYS A 29 5.73 -24.75 -7.75
C LYS A 29 6.96 -24.59 -6.87
N THR A 30 7.66 -23.49 -7.05
CA THR A 30 8.89 -23.20 -6.27
C THR A 30 8.73 -21.99 -5.38
N CYS A 31 9.39 -22.02 -4.23
CA CYS A 31 9.47 -20.89 -3.33
C CYS A 31 10.12 -19.70 -4.04
N ILE A 32 9.44 -18.55 -4.06
CA ILE A 32 9.92 -17.35 -4.76
C ILE A 32 11.21 -16.79 -4.17
N VAL A 33 11.49 -17.10 -2.91
CA VAL A 33 12.65 -16.58 -2.18
C VAL A 33 13.86 -17.49 -2.37
N CYS A 34 13.76 -18.79 -2.03
CA CYS A 34 14.89 -19.72 -2.08
C CYS A 34 14.92 -20.63 -3.31
N GLY A 35 13.79 -20.76 -4.06
CA GLY A 35 13.69 -21.65 -5.21
C GLY A 35 13.38 -23.12 -4.87
N GLU A 36 13.22 -23.47 -3.59
CA GLU A 36 12.89 -24.83 -3.16
C GLU A 36 11.49 -25.23 -3.61
N THR A 37 11.28 -26.50 -3.94
CA THR A 37 9.98 -27.00 -4.35
C THR A 37 8.97 -26.92 -3.22
N LEU A 38 7.81 -26.33 -3.48
CA LEU A 38 6.73 -26.18 -2.52
C LEU A 38 5.93 -27.48 -2.36
N THR A 39 5.53 -27.76 -1.13
CA THR A 39 4.57 -28.82 -0.83
C THR A 39 3.14 -28.38 -1.22
N SER A 40 2.19 -29.31 -1.23
CA SER A 40 0.78 -29.03 -1.53
C SER A 40 0.11 -28.03 -0.56
N ARG A 41 0.68 -27.83 0.64
CA ARG A 41 0.18 -26.89 1.65
C ARG A 41 0.82 -25.52 1.56
N GLU A 42 1.92 -25.39 0.84
CA GLU A 42 2.64 -24.13 0.63
C GLU A 42 2.20 -23.48 -0.68
N ARG A 43 2.16 -22.14 -0.72
CA ARG A 43 1.73 -21.43 -1.94
C ARG A 43 2.88 -20.67 -2.61
N HIS A 44 3.35 -19.60 -2.02
CA HIS A 44 4.38 -18.72 -2.59
C HIS A 44 5.71 -18.81 -1.85
N LEU A 45 5.68 -19.21 -0.59
CA LEU A 45 6.85 -19.43 0.26
C LEU A 45 6.84 -20.84 0.83
N CYS A 46 8.03 -21.44 0.94
CA CYS A 46 8.22 -22.62 1.79
C CYS A 46 8.15 -22.22 3.27
N ILE A 47 7.90 -23.18 4.14
CA ILE A 47 7.75 -22.96 5.59
C ILE A 47 8.96 -22.23 6.19
N ASN A 48 10.18 -22.56 5.75
CA ASN A 48 11.40 -21.93 6.22
C ASN A 48 11.46 -20.44 5.84
N CYS A 49 11.16 -20.09 4.57
CA CYS A 49 11.15 -18.70 4.13
C CYS A 49 9.97 -17.92 4.73
N GLN A 50 8.87 -18.56 5.04
CA GLN A 50 7.76 -17.91 5.74
C GLN A 50 8.11 -17.64 7.21
N ALA A 51 8.77 -18.58 7.90
CA ALA A 51 9.24 -18.39 9.27
C ALA A 51 10.32 -17.30 9.39
N ASP A 52 11.19 -17.19 8.38
CA ASP A 52 12.27 -16.19 8.30
C ASP A 52 11.82 -14.84 7.74
N LEU A 53 10.54 -14.66 7.38
CA LEU A 53 10.06 -13.39 6.82
C LEU A 53 10.35 -12.24 7.79
N PRO A 54 11.12 -11.22 7.39
CA PRO A 54 11.53 -10.15 8.30
C PRO A 54 10.35 -9.19 8.56
N LEU A 55 9.37 -9.64 9.34
CA LEU A 55 8.17 -8.88 9.71
C LEU A 55 8.54 -7.60 10.45
N THR A 56 7.81 -6.52 10.19
CA THR A 56 8.08 -5.24 10.84
C THR A 56 7.39 -5.11 12.19
N PHE A 57 6.24 -5.76 12.37
CA PHE A 57 5.35 -5.59 13.52
C PHE A 57 4.90 -4.12 13.73
N PHE A 58 4.88 -3.32 12.65
CA PHE A 58 4.48 -1.90 12.74
C PHE A 58 2.99 -1.73 13.03
N TRP A 59 2.17 -2.70 12.67
CA TRP A 59 0.73 -2.71 12.97
C TRP A 59 0.41 -2.78 14.46
N GLU A 60 1.33 -3.30 15.29
CA GLU A 60 1.16 -3.37 16.74
C GLU A 60 1.61 -2.08 17.46
N ARG A 61 2.36 -1.21 16.75
CA ARG A 61 3.05 -0.07 17.35
C ARG A 61 2.47 1.24 16.89
N LYS A 62 1.92 2.03 17.81
CA LYS A 62 1.47 3.39 17.52
C LYS A 62 2.57 4.22 16.86
N LYS A 63 3.79 4.17 17.42
CA LYS A 63 4.98 4.86 16.88
C LYS A 63 5.93 3.84 16.27
N ASN A 64 6.32 4.09 15.04
CA ASN A 64 7.31 3.30 14.32
C ASN A 64 7.99 4.18 13.26
N PRO A 65 9.16 3.78 12.70
CA PRO A 65 9.92 4.63 11.78
C PRO A 65 9.15 5.08 10.53
N MET A 66 8.18 4.29 10.06
CA MET A 66 7.34 4.67 8.93
C MET A 66 6.30 5.73 9.35
N ALA A 67 5.61 5.51 10.47
CA ALA A 67 4.65 6.45 11.02
C ALA A 67 5.29 7.80 11.37
N ASP A 68 6.48 7.78 11.98
CA ASP A 68 7.22 9.00 12.34
C ASP A 68 7.58 9.82 11.09
N LYS A 69 8.02 9.17 9.99
CA LYS A 69 8.25 9.85 8.71
C LYS A 69 6.98 10.44 8.12
N VAL A 70 5.85 9.69 8.16
CA VAL A 70 4.55 10.17 7.67
C VAL A 70 4.10 11.42 8.44
N ASN A 71 4.15 11.37 9.77
CA ASN A 71 3.76 12.50 10.63
C ASN A 71 4.68 13.70 10.46
N ALA A 72 5.99 13.49 10.28
CA ALA A 72 6.93 14.57 10.00
C ALA A 72 6.63 15.29 8.67
N PHE A 73 6.16 14.57 7.63
CA PHE A 73 5.73 15.22 6.38
C PHE A 73 4.48 16.08 6.58
N VAL A 74 3.49 15.57 7.32
CA VAL A 74 2.25 16.30 7.60
C VAL A 74 2.57 17.56 8.43
N GLN A 75 3.34 17.42 9.49
CA GLN A 75 3.74 18.52 10.37
C GLN A 75 4.49 19.64 9.62
N LYS A 76 5.51 19.28 8.84
CA LYS A 76 6.30 20.23 8.05
C LYS A 76 5.45 21.02 7.06
N ARG A 77 4.41 20.40 6.51
CA ARG A 77 3.51 21.07 5.59
C ARG A 77 2.65 22.11 6.28
N ILE A 78 2.09 21.78 7.44
CA ILE A 78 1.27 22.70 8.22
C ILE A 78 2.08 23.92 8.65
N GLU A 79 3.30 23.70 9.13
CA GLU A 79 4.23 24.77 9.44
C GLU A 79 4.48 25.68 8.23
N ALA A 80 4.61 25.11 7.03
CA ALA A 80 4.80 25.88 5.81
C ALA A 80 3.54 26.67 5.40
N GLU A 81 2.33 26.13 5.62
CA GLU A 81 1.06 26.81 5.33
C GLU A 81 0.80 27.93 6.33
N VAL A 82 1.08 27.73 7.62
CA VAL A 82 1.02 28.75 8.66
C VAL A 82 1.98 29.91 8.36
N ASN A 83 3.24 29.61 8.05
CA ASN A 83 4.26 30.63 7.75
C ASN A 83 3.96 31.40 6.43
N ALA A 84 3.29 30.80 5.47
CA ALA A 84 2.88 31.45 4.22
C ALA A 84 1.67 32.39 4.40
N GLY A 85 0.85 32.17 5.43
CA GLY A 85 -0.29 33.02 5.79
C GLY A 85 0.07 34.25 6.64
N GLU A 86 1.28 34.31 7.19
CA GLU A 86 1.73 35.38 8.10
C GLU A 86 2.25 36.62 7.36
N ASN A 87 1.31 37.39 6.76
CA ASN A 87 1.50 38.85 6.65
C ASN A 87 0.77 39.67 7.75
N ILE A 88 0.32 39.01 8.82
CA ILE A 88 -0.36 39.64 9.97
C ILE A 88 0.41 39.22 11.21
N THR A 89 0.97 40.20 11.93
CA THR A 89 1.68 39.99 13.20
C THR A 89 0.70 39.46 14.27
N PRO A 90 0.71 38.19 14.64
CA PRO A 90 -0.09 37.67 15.73
C PRO A 90 0.74 37.54 17.00
N ASP A 91 0.12 37.84 18.13
CA ASP A 91 0.62 37.54 19.44
C ASP A 91 0.86 36.03 19.60
N LYS A 92 2.09 35.66 19.98
CA LYS A 92 2.56 34.26 20.09
C LYS A 92 1.72 33.40 21.05
N THR A 93 0.96 34.03 21.93
CA THR A 93 0.10 33.33 22.90
C THR A 93 -1.20 32.83 22.31
N SER A 94 -1.72 33.47 21.25
CA SER A 94 -2.95 33.05 20.55
C SER A 94 -2.70 31.96 19.50
N MET A 95 -1.49 31.82 18.97
CA MET A 95 -1.13 30.82 17.95
C MET A 95 -1.13 29.38 18.48
N ALA A 96 -0.72 29.16 19.73
CA ALA A 96 -0.70 27.81 20.33
C ALA A 96 -2.11 27.22 20.52
N GLN A 97 -3.15 28.06 20.56
CA GLN A 97 -4.55 27.67 20.70
C GLN A 97 -5.27 27.49 19.33
N ALA A 98 -4.71 28.03 18.25
CA ALA A 98 -5.30 28.02 16.90
C ALA A 98 -4.78 26.90 15.99
N MET A 99 -3.77 26.12 16.41
CA MET A 99 -3.31 24.99 15.59
C MET A 99 -4.36 23.87 15.57
N PRO A 100 -4.80 23.46 14.38
CA PRO A 100 -5.73 22.34 14.28
C PRO A 100 -5.10 21.08 14.90
N ARG A 101 -5.86 20.37 15.72
CA ARG A 101 -5.43 19.09 16.30
C ARG A 101 -5.35 18.06 15.19
N ILE A 102 -4.12 17.77 14.75
CA ILE A 102 -3.90 16.74 13.77
C ILE A 102 -3.82 15.40 14.48
N HIS A 103 -4.62 14.48 14.01
CA HIS A 103 -4.54 13.11 14.48
C HIS A 103 -3.24 12.46 14.04
N TYR A 104 -2.54 11.81 14.98
CA TYR A 104 -1.34 11.03 14.65
C TYR A 104 -1.70 9.91 13.66
N SER A 105 -1.04 9.91 12.50
CA SER A 105 -1.19 8.90 11.45
C SER A 105 -0.45 7.64 11.83
N TYR A 106 -1.11 6.49 11.75
CA TYR A 106 -0.47 5.19 11.93
C TYR A 106 0.16 4.71 10.63
N ALA A 107 1.09 3.78 10.71
CA ALA A 107 1.65 3.16 9.53
C ALA A 107 1.93 1.68 9.76
N ALA A 108 1.63 0.85 8.75
CA ALA A 108 1.89 -0.57 8.75
C ALA A 108 2.70 -0.96 7.50
N ALA A 109 3.64 -1.89 7.68
CA ALA A 109 4.32 -2.54 6.58
C ALA A 109 4.48 -4.02 6.93
N LEU A 110 4.37 -4.92 5.96
CA LEU A 110 4.45 -6.34 6.26
C LEU A 110 5.87 -6.73 6.65
N PHE A 111 6.86 -6.40 5.82
CA PHE A 111 8.24 -6.81 6.04
C PHE A 111 9.27 -5.72 5.75
N PHE A 112 10.44 -5.84 6.37
CA PHE A 112 11.60 -5.02 6.04
C PHE A 112 12.14 -5.39 4.67
N TYR A 113 12.30 -4.37 3.82
CA TYR A 113 12.81 -4.48 2.46
C TYR A 113 14.19 -3.83 2.37
N HIS A 114 15.24 -4.64 2.19
CA HIS A 114 16.60 -4.17 1.98
C HIS A 114 17.09 -4.59 0.60
N GLY A 115 17.92 -3.77 -0.05
CA GLY A 115 18.37 -3.98 -1.43
C GLY A 115 19.04 -5.33 -1.71
N GLU A 116 19.68 -5.93 -0.72
CA GLU A 116 20.38 -7.24 -0.82
C GLU A 116 19.54 -8.39 -0.23
N ASN A 117 18.42 -8.11 0.42
CA ASN A 117 17.60 -9.14 1.02
C ASN A 117 16.92 -10.00 -0.07
N ARG A 118 16.96 -11.33 0.12
CA ARG A 118 16.29 -12.30 -0.76
C ARG A 118 14.78 -12.03 -0.95
N TYR A 119 14.12 -11.39 0.02
CA TYR A 119 12.69 -11.02 -0.01
C TYR A 119 12.38 -9.83 -0.94
N LYS A 120 13.39 -9.16 -1.51
CA LYS A 120 13.19 -8.14 -2.55
C LYS A 120 12.44 -8.66 -3.78
N LYS A 121 12.46 -9.96 -4.00
CA LYS A 121 11.73 -10.61 -5.09
C LYS A 121 10.22 -10.41 -5.00
N ILE A 122 9.65 -10.34 -3.78
CA ILE A 122 8.20 -10.21 -3.57
C ILE A 122 7.64 -8.95 -4.28
N PRO A 123 8.00 -7.71 -3.92
CA PRO A 123 7.48 -6.54 -4.61
C PRO A 123 7.96 -6.41 -6.05
N GLN A 124 9.10 -7.03 -6.42
CA GLN A 124 9.56 -7.05 -7.80
C GLN A 124 8.67 -7.92 -8.68
N ARG A 125 8.27 -9.10 -8.23
CA ARG A 125 7.35 -9.99 -8.98
C ARG A 125 6.00 -9.31 -9.18
N LEU A 126 5.45 -8.70 -8.13
CA LEU A 126 4.22 -7.91 -8.24
C LEU A 126 4.37 -6.75 -9.24
N LYS A 127 5.56 -6.14 -9.40
CA LYS A 127 5.79 -5.06 -10.36
C LYS A 127 5.99 -5.51 -11.81
N TYR A 128 6.64 -6.63 -12.02
CA TYR A 128 7.18 -6.98 -13.34
C TYR A 128 6.63 -8.28 -13.92
N LEU A 129 6.16 -9.21 -13.10
CA LEU A 129 5.67 -10.51 -13.55
C LEU A 129 4.14 -10.63 -13.50
N ALA A 130 3.44 -9.57 -13.14
CA ALA A 130 1.98 -9.54 -12.99
C ALA A 130 1.43 -10.64 -12.07
N ASP A 131 2.20 -11.03 -11.04
CA ASP A 131 1.80 -12.05 -10.08
C ASP A 131 0.83 -11.45 -9.05
N ILE A 132 -0.43 -11.28 -9.50
CA ILE A 132 -1.50 -10.69 -8.70
C ILE A 132 -1.85 -11.59 -7.52
N ASP A 133 -1.82 -12.92 -7.72
CA ASP A 133 -2.13 -13.91 -6.68
C ASP A 133 -1.12 -13.84 -5.53
N GLU A 134 0.16 -13.71 -5.86
CA GLU A 134 1.23 -13.50 -4.88
C GLU A 134 1.04 -12.19 -4.10
N GLY A 135 0.81 -11.07 -4.80
CA GLY A 135 0.58 -9.77 -4.17
C GLY A 135 -0.64 -9.79 -3.23
N THR A 136 -1.70 -10.46 -3.66
CA THR A 136 -2.92 -10.67 -2.87
C THR A 136 -2.64 -11.51 -1.62
N PHE A 137 -1.81 -12.56 -1.73
CA PHE A 137 -1.44 -13.40 -0.60
C PHE A 137 -0.75 -12.60 0.52
N TYR A 138 0.28 -11.81 0.19
CA TYR A 138 0.97 -10.99 1.21
C TYR A 138 0.10 -9.86 1.74
N ALA A 139 -0.73 -9.26 0.91
CA ALA A 139 -1.64 -8.22 1.34
C ALA A 139 -2.72 -8.76 2.30
N ARG A 140 -3.24 -9.97 2.07
CA ARG A 140 -4.15 -10.63 3.02
C ARG A 140 -3.48 -10.93 4.35
N MET A 141 -2.22 -11.39 4.34
CA MET A 141 -1.44 -11.60 5.56
C MET A 141 -1.30 -10.29 6.35
N LEU A 142 -0.94 -9.17 5.70
CA LEU A 142 -0.91 -7.87 6.35
C LEU A 142 -2.29 -7.45 6.86
N GLY A 143 -3.34 -7.69 6.08
CA GLY A 143 -4.72 -7.38 6.44
C GLY A 143 -5.21 -8.12 7.69
N GLU A 144 -4.83 -9.38 7.86
CA GLU A 144 -5.11 -10.16 9.06
C GLU A 144 -4.44 -9.53 10.30
N PHE A 145 -3.16 -9.20 10.22
CA PHE A 145 -2.46 -8.51 11.31
C PHE A 145 -3.04 -7.13 11.63
N MET A 146 -3.45 -6.38 10.60
CA MET A 146 -4.06 -5.06 10.79
C MET A 146 -5.47 -5.14 11.37
N ASN A 147 -6.25 -6.17 11.02
CA ASN A 147 -7.59 -6.39 11.56
C ASN A 147 -7.58 -6.64 13.08
N ASP A 148 -6.51 -7.30 13.56
CA ASP A 148 -6.32 -7.59 14.99
C ASP A 148 -5.72 -6.39 15.75
N SER A 149 -5.38 -5.31 15.05
CA SER A 149 -4.74 -4.12 15.62
C SER A 149 -5.75 -3.03 15.98
N GLU A 150 -5.70 -2.53 17.20
CA GLU A 150 -6.52 -1.36 17.65
C GLU A 150 -6.28 -0.08 16.83
N HIS A 151 -5.13 0.02 16.16
CA HIS A 151 -4.73 1.20 15.40
C HIS A 151 -5.41 1.30 14.02
N PHE A 152 -5.97 0.18 13.52
CA PHE A 152 -6.55 0.08 12.18
C PHE A 152 -8.00 -0.40 12.18
N SER A 153 -8.62 -0.57 13.36
CA SER A 153 -9.99 -1.08 13.50
C SER A 153 -11.08 -0.09 13.08
N ASP A 154 -10.75 1.22 12.99
CA ASP A 154 -11.68 2.31 12.70
C ASP A 154 -11.52 2.93 11.30
N ILE A 155 -10.91 2.17 10.35
CA ILE A 155 -10.75 2.61 8.96
C ILE A 155 -12.11 2.66 8.26
N ASP A 156 -12.44 3.79 7.65
CA ASP A 156 -13.68 3.97 6.88
C ASP A 156 -13.56 3.45 5.44
N PHE A 157 -12.42 3.67 4.80
CA PHE A 157 -12.10 3.17 3.46
C PHE A 157 -10.61 3.28 3.12
N ILE A 158 -10.22 2.65 2.01
CA ILE A 158 -8.85 2.58 1.53
C ILE A 158 -8.68 3.36 0.22
N ILE A 159 -7.62 4.14 0.11
CA ILE A 159 -7.21 4.83 -1.13
C ILE A 159 -5.90 4.20 -1.61
N PRO A 160 -5.87 3.54 -2.78
CA PRO A 160 -4.62 3.10 -3.38
C PRO A 160 -3.87 4.28 -4.01
N VAL A 161 -2.55 4.31 -3.88
CA VAL A 161 -1.71 5.23 -4.62
C VAL A 161 -1.85 4.95 -6.13
N PRO A 162 -2.27 5.95 -6.93
CA PRO A 162 -2.51 5.71 -8.35
C PRO A 162 -1.21 5.55 -9.14
N LEU A 163 -1.22 4.59 -10.06
CA LEU A 163 -0.18 4.44 -11.04
C LEU A 163 -0.43 5.40 -12.22
N HIS A 164 0.64 5.93 -12.82
CA HIS A 164 0.49 6.73 -14.05
C HIS A 164 -0.12 5.88 -15.17
N TRP A 165 -1.10 6.43 -15.90
CA TRP A 165 -1.86 5.72 -16.93
C TRP A 165 -0.98 4.94 -17.93
N ALA A 166 0.14 5.50 -18.39
CA ALA A 166 1.06 4.83 -19.31
C ALA A 166 1.76 3.59 -18.69
N ARG A 167 2.01 3.62 -17.35
CA ARG A 167 2.55 2.45 -16.64
C ARG A 167 1.47 1.42 -16.36
N GLN A 168 0.27 1.87 -16.05
CA GLN A 168 -0.89 1.00 -15.86
C GLN A 168 -1.23 0.28 -17.16
N TRP A 169 -1.21 0.99 -18.29
CA TRP A 169 -1.43 0.39 -19.61
C TRP A 169 -0.35 -0.65 -19.95
N LYS A 170 0.92 -0.36 -19.66
CA LYS A 170 2.02 -1.31 -19.88
C LYS A 170 1.96 -2.54 -18.96
N ARG A 171 1.49 -2.38 -17.73
CA ARG A 171 1.45 -3.44 -16.70
C ARG A 171 0.12 -4.18 -16.66
N GLY A 172 -0.97 -3.58 -17.18
CA GLY A 172 -2.33 -4.10 -17.13
C GLY A 172 -3.07 -3.83 -15.81
N TYR A 173 -2.38 -3.41 -14.73
CA TYR A 173 -2.97 -3.20 -13.40
C TYR A 173 -2.15 -2.24 -12.53
N ASN A 174 -2.77 -1.79 -11.42
CA ASN A 174 -2.13 -0.99 -10.37
C ASN A 174 -1.81 -1.88 -9.16
N GLN A 175 -0.53 -2.00 -8.77
CA GLN A 175 -0.08 -2.82 -7.65
C GLN A 175 -0.70 -2.38 -6.32
N ALA A 176 -0.75 -1.07 -6.08
CA ALA A 176 -1.35 -0.53 -4.87
C ALA A 176 -2.85 -0.86 -4.78
N GLU A 177 -3.55 -0.95 -5.91
CA GLU A 177 -4.97 -1.33 -5.97
C GLU A 177 -5.18 -2.82 -5.68
N VAL A 178 -4.30 -3.70 -6.16
CA VAL A 178 -4.32 -5.13 -5.80
C VAL A 178 -4.15 -5.30 -4.29
N ILE A 179 -3.18 -4.61 -3.70
CA ILE A 179 -2.94 -4.64 -2.24
C ILE A 179 -4.14 -4.07 -1.50
N ALA A 180 -4.65 -2.91 -1.94
CA ALA A 180 -5.80 -2.24 -1.31
C ALA A 180 -7.06 -3.12 -1.30
N ASN A 181 -7.35 -3.82 -2.40
CA ASN A 181 -8.50 -4.72 -2.47
C ASN A 181 -8.36 -5.91 -1.50
N ALA A 182 -7.16 -6.49 -1.40
CA ALA A 182 -6.92 -7.59 -0.47
C ALA A 182 -6.97 -7.15 1.01
N LEU A 183 -6.47 -5.95 1.33
CA LEU A 183 -6.63 -5.35 2.66
C LEU A 183 -8.10 -5.04 2.96
N ALA A 184 -8.83 -4.48 1.99
CA ALA A 184 -10.25 -4.14 2.13
C ALA A 184 -11.12 -5.36 2.44
N GLU A 185 -10.83 -6.51 1.81
CA GLU A 185 -11.49 -7.79 2.10
C GLU A 185 -11.31 -8.20 3.57
N LYS A 186 -10.10 -8.02 4.14
CA LYS A 186 -9.79 -8.41 5.52
C LYS A 186 -10.33 -7.42 6.56
N LEU A 187 -10.28 -6.13 6.24
CA LEU A 187 -10.74 -5.06 7.13
C LEU A 187 -12.24 -4.77 7.01
N GLY A 188 -12.96 -5.42 6.08
CA GLY A 188 -14.39 -5.21 5.88
C GLY A 188 -14.76 -3.82 5.37
N VAL A 189 -13.87 -3.13 4.65
CA VAL A 189 -14.04 -1.78 4.14
C VAL A 189 -13.99 -1.72 2.62
N ARG A 190 -14.34 -0.59 2.01
CA ARG A 190 -14.29 -0.42 0.55
C ARG A 190 -13.01 0.26 0.08
N VAL A 191 -12.66 0.04 -1.18
CA VAL A 191 -11.58 0.76 -1.87
C VAL A 191 -12.16 1.93 -2.66
N ARG A 192 -11.49 3.08 -2.62
CA ARG A 192 -11.83 4.31 -3.35
C ARG A 192 -10.67 4.70 -4.26
N SER A 193 -10.62 4.05 -5.44
CA SER A 193 -9.62 4.34 -6.50
C SER A 193 -9.95 5.60 -7.31
N ASP A 194 -11.12 6.19 -7.07
CA ASP A 194 -11.66 7.33 -7.79
C ASP A 194 -11.28 8.70 -7.20
N ILE A 195 -10.64 8.74 -6.03
CA ILE A 195 -10.33 10.01 -5.33
C ILE A 195 -9.04 10.65 -5.85
N LEU A 196 -7.98 9.86 -5.97
CA LEU A 196 -6.64 10.35 -6.27
C LEU A 196 -6.21 9.94 -7.69
N LEU A 197 -5.67 10.90 -8.46
CA LEU A 197 -5.17 10.69 -9.81
C LEU A 197 -3.68 11.04 -9.91
N ARG A 198 -2.95 10.33 -10.76
CA ARG A 198 -1.56 10.64 -11.11
C ARG A 198 -1.46 11.19 -12.52
N ARG A 199 -1.22 12.51 -12.65
CA ARG A 199 -1.18 13.22 -13.94
C ARG A 199 0.18 13.17 -14.64
N LYS A 200 1.29 13.19 -13.90
CA LYS A 200 2.63 13.25 -14.48
C LYS A 200 3.34 11.90 -14.43
N SER A 201 3.86 11.45 -15.58
CA SER A 201 4.87 10.39 -15.62
C SER A 201 6.18 10.97 -15.09
N THR A 202 6.48 10.74 -13.82
CA THR A 202 7.84 10.99 -13.33
C THR A 202 8.76 9.96 -14.00
N LYS A 203 9.44 10.37 -15.08
CA LYS A 203 10.55 9.59 -15.66
C LYS A 203 11.57 9.40 -14.55
N THR A 204 12.07 8.17 -14.40
CA THR A 204 13.24 7.86 -13.58
C THR A 204 14.42 8.52 -14.27
N GLN A 205 14.60 9.83 -14.08
CA GLN A 205 15.79 10.52 -14.56
C GLN A 205 16.88 10.28 -13.51
N THR A 206 17.74 9.32 -13.79
CA THR A 206 18.94 8.97 -13.02
C THR A 206 19.95 10.11 -12.91
N LYS A 207 19.70 11.28 -13.53
CA LYS A 207 20.62 12.43 -13.62
C LYS A 207 20.13 13.72 -12.92
N LEU A 208 18.97 13.72 -12.26
CA LEU A 208 18.51 14.92 -11.54
C LEU A 208 18.92 14.88 -10.07
N GLY A 209 19.42 16.00 -9.55
CA GLY A 209 19.74 16.16 -8.12
C GLY A 209 18.55 15.92 -7.21
N VAL A 210 18.81 15.67 -5.93
CA VAL A 210 17.81 15.28 -4.92
C VAL A 210 16.66 16.28 -4.80
N GLU A 211 16.92 17.58 -4.95
CA GLU A 211 15.91 18.65 -4.86
C GLU A 211 14.95 18.69 -6.07
N ALA A 212 15.46 18.49 -7.28
CA ALA A 212 14.63 18.41 -8.48
C ALA A 212 13.74 17.15 -8.50
N LYS A 213 14.18 16.06 -7.84
CA LYS A 213 13.35 14.87 -7.61
C LYS A 213 12.19 15.15 -6.66
N LYS A 214 12.41 15.93 -5.60
CA LYS A 214 11.35 16.31 -4.63
C LYS A 214 10.29 17.20 -5.28
N ALA A 215 10.69 18.23 -6.04
CA ALA A 215 9.78 19.14 -6.72
C ALA A 215 8.91 18.44 -7.79
N ASN A 216 9.47 17.47 -8.53
CA ASN A 216 8.72 16.69 -9.53
C ASN A 216 7.70 15.72 -8.95
N VAL A 217 7.91 15.23 -7.73
CA VAL A 217 6.98 14.30 -7.05
C VAL A 217 5.80 15.07 -6.45
N ASN A 218 6.01 16.28 -5.93
CA ASN A 218 4.97 17.10 -5.29
C ASN A 218 3.84 17.55 -6.25
N GLN A 219 4.04 17.53 -7.57
CA GLN A 219 3.02 17.87 -8.57
C GLN A 219 2.49 16.65 -9.35
N ALA A 220 2.84 15.45 -8.92
CA ALA A 220 2.49 14.24 -9.64
C ALA A 220 1.05 13.79 -9.41
N PHE A 221 0.47 14.14 -8.27
CA PHE A 221 -0.86 13.71 -7.84
C PHE A 221 -1.85 14.87 -7.80
N THR A 222 -3.13 14.58 -8.00
CA THR A 222 -4.24 15.53 -7.92
C THR A 222 -5.52 14.78 -7.55
N LEU A 223 -6.51 15.49 -7.03
CA LEU A 223 -7.86 14.95 -6.87
C LEU A 223 -8.53 14.72 -8.22
N ALA A 224 -9.44 13.77 -8.27
CA ALA A 224 -10.36 13.63 -9.38
C ALA A 224 -11.27 14.87 -9.45
N PRO A 225 -11.63 15.34 -10.67
CA PRO A 225 -12.50 16.52 -10.82
C PRO A 225 -13.89 16.22 -10.25
N HIS A 226 -14.47 17.24 -9.59
CA HIS A 226 -15.83 17.22 -9.02
C HIS A 226 -16.13 16.10 -8.03
N ILE A 227 -15.10 15.49 -7.41
CA ILE A 227 -15.33 14.49 -6.39
C ILE A 227 -15.83 15.16 -5.10
N PRO A 228 -16.97 14.71 -4.54
CA PRO A 228 -17.41 15.22 -3.25
C PRO A 228 -16.51 14.67 -2.14
N VAL A 229 -16.28 15.46 -1.10
CA VAL A 229 -15.56 15.01 0.09
C VAL A 229 -16.39 13.94 0.81
N PRO A 230 -15.95 12.69 0.85
CA PRO A 230 -16.70 11.65 1.57
C PRO A 230 -16.55 11.87 3.08
N SER A 231 -17.61 11.57 3.81
CA SER A 231 -17.52 11.53 5.27
C SER A 231 -16.57 10.43 5.71
N ALA A 232 -15.54 10.79 6.46
CA ALA A 232 -14.55 9.87 7.00
C ALA A 232 -13.94 10.43 8.29
N ARG A 233 -13.48 9.54 9.15
CA ARG A 233 -12.65 9.85 10.33
C ARG A 233 -11.26 9.27 10.19
N HIS A 234 -11.15 8.11 9.53
CA HIS A 234 -9.88 7.41 9.34
C HIS A 234 -9.80 6.80 7.93
N VAL A 235 -8.84 7.24 7.14
CA VAL A 235 -8.57 6.79 5.78
C VAL A 235 -7.22 6.06 5.74
N LEU A 236 -7.14 4.97 4.98
CA LEU A 236 -5.89 4.24 4.78
C LEU A 236 -5.36 4.49 3.36
N LEU A 237 -4.17 5.07 3.25
CA LEU A 237 -3.43 5.24 1.99
C LEU A 237 -2.50 4.04 1.77
N VAL A 238 -2.58 3.36 0.61
CA VAL A 238 -1.87 2.12 0.33
C VAL A 238 -0.93 2.25 -0.87
N ASP A 239 0.31 1.77 -0.72
CA ASP A 239 1.30 1.61 -1.81
C ASP A 239 1.99 0.24 -1.69
N ASP A 240 2.83 -0.14 -2.66
CA ASP A 240 3.56 -1.42 -2.63
C ASP A 240 4.77 -1.40 -1.68
N VAL A 241 5.60 -0.34 -1.72
CA VAL A 241 6.82 -0.22 -0.92
C VAL A 241 7.04 1.21 -0.45
N PHE A 242 7.28 1.36 0.84
CA PHE A 242 7.73 2.62 1.43
C PHE A 242 9.27 2.69 1.43
N THR A 243 9.84 3.57 0.63
CA THR A 243 11.29 3.81 0.57
C THR A 243 11.66 5.08 1.32
N THR A 244 11.73 6.21 0.65
CA THR A 244 11.95 7.52 1.26
C THR A 244 10.67 8.17 1.80
N GLY A 245 9.51 7.61 1.46
CA GLY A 245 8.20 8.17 1.76
C GLY A 245 7.75 9.29 0.81
N ALA A 246 8.55 9.64 -0.21
CA ALA A 246 8.23 10.76 -1.10
C ALA A 246 6.88 10.60 -1.83
N THR A 247 6.52 9.38 -2.24
CA THR A 247 5.21 9.09 -2.86
C THR A 247 4.07 9.33 -1.88
N MET A 248 4.19 8.79 -0.66
CA MET A 248 3.19 8.98 0.40
C MET A 248 3.05 10.46 0.77
N ALA A 249 4.17 11.18 0.94
CA ALA A 249 4.17 12.62 1.21
C ALA A 249 3.44 13.43 0.12
N ALA A 250 3.66 13.10 -1.16
CA ALA A 250 2.99 13.76 -2.27
C ALA A 250 1.49 13.46 -2.33
N CYS A 251 1.07 12.23 -2.00
CA CYS A 251 -0.35 11.90 -1.89
C CYS A 251 -1.00 12.60 -0.69
N LEU A 252 -0.35 12.58 0.47
CA LEU A 252 -0.81 13.27 1.69
C LEU A 252 -0.93 14.78 1.48
N SER A 253 -0.04 15.37 0.67
CA SER A 253 -0.10 16.80 0.34
C SER A 253 -1.36 17.19 -0.44
N VAL A 254 -2.02 16.26 -1.08
CA VAL A 254 -3.28 16.45 -1.81
C VAL A 254 -4.48 16.04 -0.95
N LEU A 255 -4.35 14.93 -0.22
CA LEU A 255 -5.47 14.34 0.53
C LEU A 255 -5.75 15.07 1.85
N GLN A 256 -4.71 15.53 2.57
CA GLN A 256 -4.93 16.18 3.86
C GLN A 256 -5.77 17.47 3.75
N PRO A 257 -5.50 18.40 2.81
CA PRO A 257 -6.36 19.56 2.60
C PRO A 257 -7.78 19.20 2.11
N PHE A 258 -7.90 18.10 1.37
CA PHE A 258 -9.20 17.65 0.87
C PHE A 258 -10.12 17.13 1.97
N PHE A 259 -9.58 16.35 2.90
CA PHE A 259 -10.34 15.78 4.01
C PHE A 259 -10.43 16.72 5.23
N GLY A 260 -9.48 17.64 5.38
CA GLY A 260 -9.35 18.49 6.55
C GLY A 260 -8.50 17.87 7.68
N PRO A 261 -8.21 18.66 8.73
CA PRO A 261 -7.29 18.27 9.81
C PRO A 261 -7.86 17.18 10.75
N GLU A 262 -9.18 17.07 10.81
CA GLU A 262 -9.88 16.12 11.70
C GLU A 262 -9.84 14.68 11.18
N VAL A 263 -9.50 14.48 9.90
CA VAL A 263 -9.43 13.15 9.30
C VAL A 263 -8.01 12.60 9.45
N ARG A 264 -7.88 11.45 10.10
CA ARG A 264 -6.64 10.71 10.17
C ARG A 264 -6.38 10.01 8.82
N ILE A 265 -5.18 10.16 8.27
CA ILE A 265 -4.75 9.43 7.07
C ILE A 265 -3.56 8.57 7.44
N SER A 266 -3.80 7.28 7.66
CA SER A 266 -2.77 6.28 7.94
C SER A 266 -2.25 5.65 6.66
N CYS A 267 -1.11 4.96 6.71
CA CYS A 267 -0.45 4.38 5.54
C CYS A 267 -0.18 2.89 5.71
N ALA A 268 -0.30 2.11 4.62
CA ALA A 268 0.11 0.71 4.61
C ALA A 268 0.90 0.36 3.33
N THR A 269 1.88 -0.55 3.47
CA THR A 269 2.68 -1.09 2.36
C THR A 269 3.08 -2.54 2.61
N LEU A 270 3.44 -3.29 1.58
CA LEU A 270 4.05 -4.61 1.79
C LEU A 270 5.49 -4.50 2.30
N GLY A 271 6.29 -3.62 1.69
CA GLY A 271 7.69 -3.46 2.06
C GLY A 271 8.01 -2.10 2.68
N PHE A 272 8.88 -2.09 3.68
CA PHE A 272 9.48 -0.89 4.26
C PHE A 272 10.99 -0.93 4.12
N VAL A 273 11.57 0.10 3.47
CA VAL A 273 13.04 0.24 3.35
C VAL A 273 13.54 1.05 4.54
N ASN A 274 14.33 0.39 5.39
CA ASN A 274 15.06 1.07 6.43
C ASN A 274 16.38 1.61 5.86
N ASN A 275 16.42 2.91 5.61
CA ASN A 275 17.65 3.63 5.21
C ASN A 275 18.31 4.17 6.50
N GLY A 276 18.54 3.27 7.47
CA GLY A 276 19.22 3.59 8.71
C GLY A 276 20.66 3.97 8.54
#